data_6447a36a0fedd689c9fc3fb54a99b0fb
#
_entry.id   6447a36a0fedd689c9fc3fb54a99b0fb
#
_cell.length_a   1.000
_cell.length_b   1.000
_cell.length_c   1.000
_cell.angle_alpha   90.00
_cell.angle_beta   90.00
_cell.angle_gamma   90.00
#
_symmetry.space_group_name_H-M   'P 1'
#
loop_
_entity.id
_entity.type
_entity.pdbx_description
1 polymer ?
#
loop_
_entity_poly.entity_id
_entity_poly.type
_entity_poly.pdbx_seq_one_letter_code
_entity_poly.pdbx_strand_id
1 'polypeptide(L)'
;VGQPRFIEATRIGGFSERATDVDVVTDLMIHDIDIVMSLVGCPIRDLRAIGVPVLTEHVDIANARLEFENGAVADVTASRVSAKKQRRIRVFGRNSYHALDFADQQVEEVVAQPSPGGGRPEIRSERLTITPTPPLDAELADFVNTVRSGHRPLVDGRTGPAVAGSGRDHG
;
A
#
# COMPACT_ATOMS: atom_id res chain seq x y z
N VAL A 1 6.72 13.46 -3.10
CA VAL A 1 5.56 13.33 -2.22
C VAL A 1 5.96 13.93 -0.89
N GLY A 2 5.28 14.97 -0.42
CA GLY A 2 5.49 15.48 0.93
C GLY A 2 5.12 14.40 1.97
N GLN A 3 5.13 14.75 3.25
CA GLN A 3 4.77 13.82 4.31
C GLN A 3 3.32 13.33 4.12
N PRO A 4 3.06 12.03 3.97
CA PRO A 4 1.72 11.49 3.85
C PRO A 4 0.89 11.83 5.09
N ARG A 5 -0.40 12.17 4.88
CA ARG A 5 -1.37 12.39 5.95
C ARG A 5 -2.44 11.32 5.99
N PHE A 6 -2.85 10.88 4.82
CA PHE A 6 -3.81 9.80 4.68
C PHE A 6 -3.40 8.92 3.50
N ILE A 7 -3.50 7.61 3.66
CA ILE A 7 -3.23 6.62 2.63
C ILE A 7 -4.41 5.66 2.54
N GLU A 8 -4.84 5.38 1.34
CA GLU A 8 -5.78 4.30 1.06
C GLU A 8 -5.09 3.27 0.18
N ALA A 9 -5.04 2.04 0.64
CA ALA A 9 -4.54 0.90 -0.13
C ALA A 9 -5.66 -0.11 -0.34
N THR A 10 -5.92 -0.46 -1.59
CA THR A 10 -6.98 -1.41 -1.96
C THR A 10 -6.41 -2.47 -2.88
N ARG A 11 -6.49 -3.71 -2.44
CA ARG A 11 -6.13 -4.90 -3.22
C ARG A 11 -7.30 -5.86 -3.25
N ILE A 12 -7.93 -5.92 -4.40
CA ILE A 12 -9.11 -6.75 -4.63
C ILE A 12 -8.80 -7.71 -5.77
N GLY A 13 -9.05 -8.98 -5.56
CA GLY A 13 -8.84 -10.04 -6.54
C GLY A 13 -10.04 -10.96 -6.67
N GLY A 14 -10.06 -11.75 -7.74
CA GLY A 14 -11.00 -12.84 -7.88
C GLY A 14 -10.61 -14.03 -7.00
N PHE A 15 -11.59 -14.84 -6.67
CA PHE A 15 -11.38 -16.10 -5.98
C PHE A 15 -10.46 -17.02 -6.81
N SER A 16 -9.47 -17.61 -6.15
CA SER A 16 -8.54 -18.57 -6.75
C SER A 16 -8.39 -19.76 -5.81
N GLU A 17 -8.55 -20.96 -6.33
CA GLU A 17 -8.39 -22.20 -5.55
C GLU A 17 -6.99 -22.40 -4.97
N ARG A 18 -5.98 -21.65 -5.47
CA ARG A 18 -4.58 -21.79 -5.05
C ARG A 18 -4.23 -21.21 -3.70
N ALA A 19 -5.08 -20.34 -3.14
CA ALA A 19 -4.79 -19.61 -1.90
C ALA A 19 -5.92 -19.77 -0.87
N THR A 20 -6.58 -20.93 -0.87
CA THR A 20 -7.72 -21.19 0.03
C THR A 20 -7.29 -21.66 1.41
N ASP A 21 -6.03 -21.97 1.60
CA ASP A 21 -5.42 -22.49 2.82
C ASP A 21 -4.81 -21.42 3.74
N VAL A 22 -4.84 -20.14 3.32
CA VAL A 22 -4.31 -19.01 4.09
C VAL A 22 -5.28 -17.83 4.08
N ASP A 23 -5.17 -16.97 5.09
CA ASP A 23 -5.95 -15.73 5.19
C ASP A 23 -5.53 -14.71 4.13
N VAL A 24 -6.49 -13.92 3.66
CA VAL A 24 -6.24 -12.81 2.72
C VAL A 24 -5.24 -11.77 3.27
N VAL A 25 -5.10 -11.69 4.58
CA VAL A 25 -4.14 -10.82 5.23
C VAL A 25 -2.72 -11.25 4.88
N THR A 26 -2.41 -12.53 5.05
CA THR A 26 -1.09 -13.09 4.77
C THR A 26 -0.81 -13.20 3.26
N ASP A 27 -1.84 -13.50 2.46
CA ASP A 27 -1.70 -13.65 1.02
C ASP A 27 -1.58 -12.31 0.27
N LEU A 28 -2.39 -11.32 0.64
CA LEU A 28 -2.53 -10.08 -0.10
C LEU A 28 -2.18 -8.81 0.71
N MET A 29 -2.77 -8.64 1.89
CA MET A 29 -2.73 -7.38 2.62
C MET A 29 -1.32 -7.03 3.12
N ILE A 30 -0.52 -8.01 3.49
CA ILE A 30 0.83 -7.83 4.01
C ILE A 30 1.71 -6.99 3.07
N HIS A 31 1.57 -7.16 1.76
CA HIS A 31 2.33 -6.40 0.78
C HIS A 31 1.95 -4.91 0.76
N ASP A 32 0.66 -4.60 0.95
CA ASP A 32 0.19 -3.21 0.96
C ASP A 32 0.52 -2.53 2.29
N ILE A 33 0.51 -3.28 3.41
CA ILE A 33 0.98 -2.79 4.71
C ILE A 33 2.47 -2.42 4.63
N ASP A 34 3.29 -3.26 4.03
CA ASP A 34 4.73 -2.98 3.85
C ASP A 34 4.97 -1.69 3.05
N ILE A 35 4.26 -1.51 1.94
CA ILE A 35 4.32 -0.28 1.14
C ILE A 35 3.89 0.94 1.98
N VAL A 36 2.78 0.84 2.72
CA VAL A 36 2.26 1.92 3.56
C VAL A 36 3.28 2.30 4.64
N MET A 37 3.84 1.32 5.34
CA MET A 37 4.87 1.55 6.36
C MET A 37 6.11 2.22 5.78
N SER A 38 6.56 1.79 4.60
CA SER A 38 7.69 2.39 3.89
C SER A 38 7.41 3.85 3.49
N LEU A 39 6.19 4.16 3.04
CA LEU A 39 5.80 5.51 2.63
C LEU A 39 5.67 6.47 3.83
N VAL A 40 5.17 5.99 4.97
CA VAL A 40 4.98 6.83 6.17
C VAL A 40 6.29 6.99 6.95
N GLY A 41 7.11 5.94 7.01
CA GLY A 41 8.42 5.96 7.69
C GLY A 41 8.35 6.26 9.19
N CYS A 42 7.23 5.89 9.85
CA CYS A 42 6.98 6.18 11.26
C CYS A 42 6.32 4.96 11.93
N PRO A 43 6.56 4.69 13.23
CA PRO A 43 5.92 3.60 13.95
C PRO A 43 4.39 3.72 13.99
N ILE A 44 3.72 2.57 14.04
CA ILE A 44 2.27 2.48 14.25
C ILE A 44 1.98 2.76 15.74
N ARG A 45 1.03 3.66 15.99
CA ARG A 45 0.53 4.00 17.31
C ARG A 45 -0.70 3.18 17.70
N ASP A 46 -1.63 2.99 16.76
CA ASP A 46 -2.87 2.22 16.96
C ASP A 46 -3.22 1.44 15.69
N LEU A 47 -3.78 0.26 15.87
CA LEU A 47 -4.20 -0.64 14.80
C LEU A 47 -5.61 -1.16 15.11
N ARG A 48 -6.52 -1.01 14.16
CA ARG A 48 -7.85 -1.62 14.21
C ARG A 48 -8.08 -2.40 12.94
N ALA A 49 -8.40 -3.69 13.08
CA ALA A 49 -8.62 -4.56 11.94
C ALA A 49 -9.89 -5.39 12.12
N ILE A 50 -10.48 -5.72 10.99
CA ILE A 50 -11.60 -6.65 10.88
C ILE A 50 -11.35 -7.60 9.73
N GLY A 51 -11.65 -8.88 9.93
CA GLY A 51 -11.59 -9.91 8.91
C GLY A 51 -12.89 -10.69 8.85
N VAL A 52 -13.31 -11.06 7.64
CA VAL A 52 -14.59 -11.77 7.41
C VAL A 52 -14.36 -12.93 6.46
N PRO A 53 -14.70 -14.17 6.86
CA PRO A 53 -14.81 -15.31 5.96
C PRO A 53 -16.10 -15.18 5.13
N VAL A 54 -16.04 -15.45 3.83
CA VAL A 54 -17.17 -15.33 2.89
C VAL A 54 -17.35 -16.59 2.05
N LEU A 55 -16.29 -17.10 1.45
CA LEU A 55 -16.29 -18.26 0.57
C LEU A 55 -15.52 -19.44 1.15
N THR A 56 -14.62 -19.19 2.10
CA THR A 56 -13.77 -20.20 2.76
C THR A 56 -13.94 -20.13 4.27
N GLU A 57 -13.30 -21.05 5.00
CA GLU A 57 -13.21 -21.01 6.47
C GLU A 57 -12.17 -19.97 6.96
N HIS A 58 -11.34 -19.44 6.05
CA HIS A 58 -10.35 -18.41 6.32
C HIS A 58 -10.90 -17.01 6.05
N VAL A 59 -10.21 -15.99 6.50
CA VAL A 59 -10.56 -14.60 6.21
C VAL A 59 -10.40 -14.32 4.71
N ASP A 60 -11.50 -14.00 4.03
CA ASP A 60 -11.55 -13.70 2.60
C ASP A 60 -11.56 -12.21 2.30
N ILE A 61 -12.03 -11.40 3.25
CA ILE A 61 -12.03 -9.94 3.19
C ILE A 61 -11.43 -9.43 4.51
N ALA A 62 -10.49 -8.49 4.42
CA ALA A 62 -9.95 -7.80 5.58
C ALA A 62 -9.86 -6.30 5.33
N ASN A 63 -10.09 -5.53 6.38
CA ASN A 63 -9.83 -4.09 6.43
C ASN A 63 -9.02 -3.79 7.69
N ALA A 64 -7.97 -2.97 7.53
CA ALA A 64 -7.14 -2.51 8.64
C ALA A 64 -6.99 -0.99 8.57
N ARG A 65 -7.20 -0.33 9.71
CA ARG A 65 -6.90 1.07 9.92
C ARG A 65 -5.67 1.20 10.80
N LEU A 66 -4.67 1.87 10.27
CA LEU A 66 -3.38 2.11 10.91
C LEU A 66 -3.28 3.59 11.27
N GLU A 67 -2.98 3.90 12.52
CA GLU A 67 -2.67 5.26 12.97
C GLU A 67 -1.21 5.32 13.38
N PHE A 68 -0.46 6.30 12.85
CA PHE A 68 0.97 6.45 13.08
C PHE A 68 1.28 7.51 14.12
N GLU A 69 2.45 7.43 14.76
CA GLU A 69 2.89 8.38 15.78
C GLU A 69 2.98 9.82 15.26
N ASN A 70 3.27 10.02 13.96
CA ASN A 70 3.31 11.33 13.31
C ASN A 70 1.92 11.87 12.93
N GLY A 71 0.84 11.17 13.28
CA GLY A 71 -0.54 11.54 12.98
C GLY A 71 -1.03 11.17 11.59
N ALA A 72 -0.22 10.51 10.78
CA ALA A 72 -0.68 9.92 9.53
C ALA A 72 -1.65 8.75 9.80
N VAL A 73 -2.55 8.50 8.86
CA VAL A 73 -3.52 7.42 8.93
C VAL A 73 -3.50 6.63 7.62
N ALA A 74 -3.65 5.32 7.70
CA ALA A 74 -3.84 4.50 6.52
C ALA A 74 -5.02 3.55 6.69
N ASP A 75 -5.81 3.42 5.62
CA ASP A 75 -6.86 2.40 5.49
C ASP A 75 -6.43 1.39 4.43
N VAL A 76 -6.28 0.14 4.83
CA VAL A 76 -5.83 -0.96 3.96
C VAL A 76 -6.94 -1.98 3.83
N THR A 77 -7.36 -2.27 2.60
CA THR A 77 -8.40 -3.25 2.30
C THR A 77 -7.87 -4.31 1.36
N ALA A 78 -8.04 -5.57 1.74
CA ALA A 78 -7.76 -6.71 0.89
C ALA A 78 -8.99 -7.62 0.77
N SER A 79 -9.26 -8.11 -0.45
CA SER A 79 -10.35 -9.04 -0.73
C SER A 79 -9.97 -9.98 -1.86
N ARG A 80 -10.35 -11.26 -1.71
CA ARG A 80 -10.23 -12.28 -2.77
C ARG A 80 -11.57 -12.74 -3.33
N VAL A 81 -12.66 -12.08 -2.96
CA VAL A 81 -14.03 -12.45 -3.33
C VAL A 81 -14.70 -11.44 -4.26
N SER A 82 -13.98 -10.95 -5.25
CA SER A 82 -14.50 -9.96 -6.20
C SER A 82 -14.42 -10.44 -7.64
N ALA A 83 -15.35 -10.01 -8.47
CA ALA A 83 -15.32 -10.27 -9.90
C ALA A 83 -14.29 -9.42 -10.66
N LYS A 84 -13.87 -8.30 -10.10
CA LYS A 84 -12.91 -7.38 -10.71
C LYS A 84 -11.61 -7.35 -9.91
N LYS A 85 -10.48 -7.29 -10.60
CA LYS A 85 -9.18 -7.06 -9.98
C LYS A 85 -8.94 -5.57 -9.84
N GLN A 86 -8.48 -5.15 -8.66
CA GLN A 86 -8.06 -3.78 -8.39
C GLN A 86 -6.83 -3.81 -7.47
N ARG A 87 -5.81 -3.06 -7.83
CA ARG A 87 -4.63 -2.87 -6.99
C ARG A 87 -4.23 -1.41 -7.06
N ARG A 88 -4.68 -0.63 -6.08
CA ARG A 88 -4.55 0.83 -6.08
C ARG A 88 -4.08 1.33 -4.73
N ILE A 89 -3.16 2.29 -4.75
CA ILE A 89 -2.76 3.06 -3.58
C ILE A 89 -3.00 4.53 -3.88
N ARG A 90 -3.62 5.24 -2.92
CA ARG A 90 -3.83 6.69 -2.95
C ARG A 90 -3.13 7.31 -1.75
N VAL A 91 -2.32 8.31 -2.00
CA VAL A 91 -1.54 9.01 -0.97
C VAL A 91 -1.94 10.47 -0.96
N PHE A 92 -2.43 10.95 0.16
CA PHE A 92 -2.86 12.32 0.37
C PHE A 92 -1.85 13.04 1.27
N GLY A 93 -1.23 14.08 0.74
CA GLY A 93 -0.39 15.03 1.47
C GLY A 93 -1.15 16.30 1.86
N ARG A 94 -0.44 17.35 2.22
CA ARG A 94 -1.04 18.62 2.59
C ARG A 94 -1.70 19.32 1.41
N ASN A 95 -1.04 19.35 0.27
CA ASN A 95 -1.49 20.02 -0.96
C ASN A 95 -1.30 19.13 -2.18
N SER A 96 -1.18 17.82 -1.98
CA SER A 96 -0.92 16.86 -3.03
C SER A 96 -1.73 15.59 -2.84
N TYR A 97 -2.05 14.97 -3.95
CA TYR A 97 -2.69 13.68 -4.04
C TYR A 97 -1.97 12.87 -5.10
N HIS A 98 -1.64 11.64 -4.80
CA HIS A 98 -1.04 10.72 -5.74
C HIS A 98 -1.88 9.45 -5.78
N ALA A 99 -2.21 9.00 -6.99
CA ALA A 99 -2.89 7.73 -7.20
C ALA A 99 -1.98 6.80 -8.01
N LEU A 100 -1.72 5.62 -7.47
CA LEU A 100 -0.96 4.57 -8.11
C LEU A 100 -1.92 3.43 -8.43
N ASP A 101 -2.05 3.11 -9.72
CA ASP A 101 -2.74 1.92 -10.19
C ASP A 101 -1.70 0.90 -10.67
N PHE A 102 -1.57 -0.20 -9.93
CA PHE A 102 -0.58 -1.23 -10.24
C PHE A 102 -1.03 -2.17 -11.36
N ALA A 103 -2.34 -2.26 -11.62
CA ALA A 103 -2.86 -3.09 -12.70
C ALA A 103 -2.55 -2.45 -14.06
N ASP A 104 -2.78 -1.13 -14.15
CA ASP A 104 -2.55 -0.34 -15.36
C ASP A 104 -1.15 0.29 -15.40
N GLN A 105 -0.36 0.13 -14.34
CA GLN A 105 0.96 0.76 -14.16
C GLN A 105 0.92 2.27 -14.40
N GLN A 106 -0.05 2.95 -13.80
CA GLN A 106 -0.26 4.38 -13.94
C GLN A 106 -0.06 5.09 -12.62
N VAL A 107 0.55 6.28 -12.70
CA VAL A 107 0.65 7.20 -11.57
C VAL A 107 0.03 8.53 -11.98
N GLU A 108 -0.91 9.00 -11.20
CA GLU A 108 -1.50 10.32 -11.31
C GLU A 108 -1.06 11.17 -10.13
N GLU A 109 -0.57 12.36 -10.42
CA GLU A 109 -0.27 13.38 -9.42
C GLU A 109 -1.23 14.54 -9.55
N VAL A 110 -1.80 14.97 -8.44
CA VAL A 110 -2.61 16.18 -8.35
C VAL A 110 -2.03 17.10 -7.29
N VAL A 111 -1.71 18.32 -7.66
CA VAL A 111 -1.13 19.32 -6.76
C VAL A 111 -2.01 20.56 -6.73
N ALA A 112 -2.32 21.04 -5.53
CA ALA A 112 -2.98 22.32 -5.32
C ALA A 112 -1.93 23.41 -5.09
N GLN A 113 -1.89 24.39 -6.00
CA GLN A 113 -1.00 25.56 -5.92
C GLN A 113 -1.78 26.79 -5.47
N PRO A 114 -1.21 27.65 -4.59
CA PRO A 114 -1.83 28.92 -4.25
C PRO A 114 -2.03 29.77 -5.50
N SER A 115 -3.22 30.36 -5.67
CA SER A 115 -3.45 31.32 -6.75
C SER A 115 -2.67 32.62 -6.50
N PRO A 116 -1.94 33.17 -7.48
CA PRO A 116 -1.15 34.39 -7.30
C PRO A 116 -1.95 35.63 -6.86
N GLY A 117 -3.27 35.65 -7.12
CA GLY A 117 -4.17 36.76 -6.76
C GLY A 117 -4.99 36.51 -5.47
N GLY A 118 -4.70 35.44 -4.74
CA GLY A 118 -5.59 34.97 -3.65
C GLY A 118 -6.85 34.31 -4.21
N GLY A 119 -7.57 33.57 -3.37
CA GLY A 119 -8.77 32.85 -3.79
C GLY A 119 -8.59 31.33 -3.77
N ARG A 120 -9.31 30.62 -4.61
CA ARG A 120 -9.22 29.15 -4.68
C ARG A 120 -7.87 28.72 -5.28
N PRO A 121 -7.22 27.70 -4.68
CA PRO A 121 -6.00 27.16 -5.23
C PRO A 121 -6.24 26.58 -6.64
N GLU A 122 -5.26 26.74 -7.52
CA GLU A 122 -5.26 26.08 -8.82
C GLU A 122 -4.89 24.60 -8.63
N ILE A 123 -5.71 23.73 -9.21
CA ILE A 123 -5.48 22.27 -9.18
C ILE A 123 -4.85 21.88 -10.51
N ARG A 124 -3.65 21.32 -10.43
CA ARG A 124 -2.96 20.70 -11.57
C ARG A 124 -2.95 19.20 -11.40
N SER A 125 -3.36 18.50 -12.44
CA SER A 125 -3.27 17.04 -12.53
C SER A 125 -2.30 16.68 -13.65
N GLU A 126 -1.37 15.79 -13.34
CA GLU A 126 -0.40 15.27 -14.28
C GLU A 126 -0.36 13.75 -14.18
N ARG A 127 -0.39 13.08 -15.33
CA ARG A 127 -0.15 11.64 -15.40
C ARG A 127 1.33 11.42 -15.63
N LEU A 128 1.99 10.81 -14.65
CA LEU A 128 3.41 10.49 -14.74
C LEU A 128 3.62 9.30 -15.66
N THR A 129 4.50 9.46 -16.64
CA THR A 129 4.90 8.36 -17.49
C THR A 129 5.88 7.48 -16.74
N ILE A 130 5.49 6.22 -16.50
CA ILE A 130 6.37 5.20 -15.92
C ILE A 130 6.78 4.25 -17.04
N THR A 131 8.05 3.85 -17.04
CA THR A 131 8.48 2.73 -17.88
C THR A 131 8.02 1.43 -17.23
N PRO A 132 7.09 0.69 -17.85
CA PRO A 132 6.63 -0.56 -17.29
C PRO A 132 7.79 -1.54 -17.11
N THR A 133 7.99 -2.02 -15.90
CA THR A 133 8.98 -3.06 -15.60
C THR A 133 8.26 -4.20 -14.89
N PRO A 134 8.42 -5.46 -15.33
CA PRO A 134 7.88 -6.59 -14.62
C PRO A 134 8.36 -6.58 -13.16
N PRO A 135 7.47 -6.71 -12.17
CA PRO A 135 7.83 -6.60 -10.75
C PRO A 135 8.95 -7.55 -10.32
N LEU A 136 8.92 -8.79 -10.81
CA LEU A 136 9.96 -9.78 -10.52
C LEU A 136 11.33 -9.35 -11.06
N ASP A 137 11.38 -8.78 -12.26
CA ASP A 137 12.64 -8.33 -12.87
C ASP A 137 13.24 -7.15 -12.08
N ALA A 138 12.38 -6.23 -11.60
CA ALA A 138 12.80 -5.13 -10.75
C ALA A 138 13.33 -5.62 -9.40
N GLU A 139 12.66 -6.58 -8.76
CA GLU A 139 13.09 -7.19 -7.50
C GLU A 139 14.43 -7.92 -7.63
N LEU A 140 14.59 -8.75 -8.67
CA LEU A 140 15.84 -9.45 -8.95
C LEU A 140 16.99 -8.50 -9.26
N ALA A 141 16.73 -7.42 -10.01
CA ALA A 141 17.73 -6.40 -10.30
C ALA A 141 18.19 -5.67 -9.03
N ASP A 142 17.26 -5.30 -8.14
CA ASP A 142 17.57 -4.66 -6.85
C ASP A 142 18.38 -5.61 -5.96
N PHE A 143 17.97 -6.87 -5.86
CA PHE A 143 18.71 -7.90 -5.11
C PHE A 143 20.14 -8.05 -5.61
N VAL A 144 20.35 -8.22 -6.93
CA VAL A 144 21.69 -8.37 -7.53
C VAL A 144 22.53 -7.12 -7.30
N ASN A 145 21.95 -5.93 -7.46
CA ASN A 145 22.66 -4.67 -7.22
C ASN A 145 23.05 -4.51 -5.75
N THR A 146 22.17 -4.86 -4.83
CA THR A 146 22.44 -4.86 -3.38
C THR A 146 23.60 -5.77 -3.01
N VAL A 147 23.58 -7.01 -3.52
CA VAL A 147 24.68 -7.97 -3.29
C VAL A 147 26.01 -7.46 -3.85
N ARG A 148 26.01 -6.89 -5.05
CA ARG A 148 27.23 -6.38 -5.71
C ARG A 148 27.81 -5.13 -5.03
N SER A 149 26.94 -4.24 -4.59
CA SER A 149 27.38 -2.95 -4.01
C SER A 149 27.60 -2.99 -2.51
N GLY A 150 27.12 -4.03 -1.82
CA GLY A 150 27.15 -4.15 -0.36
C GLY A 150 26.22 -3.15 0.36
N HIS A 151 25.31 -2.49 -0.36
CA HIS A 151 24.31 -1.62 0.25
C HIS A 151 23.23 -2.43 0.94
N ARG A 152 22.52 -1.78 1.87
CA ARG A 152 21.33 -2.38 2.49
C ARG A 152 20.18 -2.42 1.46
N PRO A 153 19.46 -3.55 1.32
CA PRO A 153 18.30 -3.62 0.43
C PRO A 153 17.21 -2.66 0.89
N LEU A 154 16.37 -2.22 -0.05
CA LEU A 154 15.22 -1.37 0.25
C LEU A 154 14.24 -2.07 1.22
N VAL A 155 14.03 -3.37 1.03
CA VAL A 155 13.26 -4.25 1.93
C VAL A 155 14.20 -5.31 2.48
N ASP A 156 14.53 -5.24 3.76
CA ASP A 156 15.39 -6.22 4.42
C ASP A 156 14.57 -7.24 5.22
N GLY A 157 15.23 -8.34 5.62
CA GLY A 157 14.58 -9.41 6.39
C GLY A 157 14.09 -9.01 7.79
N ARG A 158 14.32 -7.78 8.25
CA ARG A 158 13.80 -7.24 9.52
C ARG A 158 12.45 -6.56 9.33
N THR A 159 12.17 -6.07 8.13
CA THR A 159 10.91 -5.39 7.79
C THR A 159 9.75 -6.39 7.75
N GLY A 160 9.95 -7.57 7.18
CA GLY A 160 8.91 -8.60 7.06
C GLY A 160 8.32 -9.09 8.41
N PRO A 161 9.13 -9.45 9.43
CA PRO A 161 8.62 -9.86 10.73
C PRO A 161 7.87 -8.78 11.50
N ALA A 162 8.25 -7.51 11.34
CA ALA A 162 7.57 -6.39 11.99
C ALA A 162 6.13 -6.23 11.48
N VAL A 163 5.89 -6.48 10.20
CA VAL A 163 4.56 -6.45 9.59
C VAL A 163 3.71 -7.66 10.03
N ALA A 164 4.31 -8.84 10.10
CA ALA A 164 3.61 -10.05 10.53
C ALA A 164 3.27 -10.07 12.02
N GLY A 165 4.06 -9.42 12.87
CA GLY A 165 3.86 -9.34 14.33
C GLY A 165 2.71 -8.43 14.77
N SER A 166 2.33 -7.43 13.97
CA SER A 166 1.26 -6.48 14.29
C SER A 166 -0.15 -7.08 14.24
N GLY A 167 -0.31 -8.31 13.76
CA GLY A 167 -1.61 -8.99 13.63
C GLY A 167 -1.95 -10.03 14.70
N ARG A 168 -1.12 -10.23 15.77
CA ARG A 168 -1.29 -11.39 16.66
C ARG A 168 -1.86 -11.15 18.06
N ASP A 169 -2.09 -9.94 18.47
CA ASP A 169 -2.63 -9.69 19.81
C ASP A 169 -3.97 -8.96 19.75
N HIS A 170 -5.05 -9.71 19.65
CA HIS A 170 -6.33 -9.48 20.30
C HIS A 170 -7.23 -10.69 20.03
N GLY A 171 -7.09 -11.75 20.89
CA GLY A 171 -8.07 -12.79 21.10
C GLY A 171 -9.17 -12.31 22.04
#